data_0199da071cacbd219ee86963a7fb9674
#
_entry.id   0199da071cacbd219ee86963a7fb9674
#
_cell.length_a   1.000
_cell.length_b   1.000
_cell.length_c   1.000
_cell.angle_alpha   90.00
_cell.angle_beta   90.00
_cell.angle_gamma   90.00
#
_symmetry.space_group_name_H-M   'P 1'
#
loop_
_entity.id
_entity.type
_entity.pdbx_description
1 polymer ?
#
loop_
_entity_poly.entity_id
_entity_poly.type
_entity_poly.pdbx_seq_one_letter_code
_entity_poly.pdbx_strand_id
1 'polypeptide(L)'
;ILEINVENPTLYKAIAEVSKFATVCAGGIITSMQADAAFECGAKMIASPIFQMNMVKITKNKRVPFIAGASTANEAYIAWKSRIPLIKLYPADAMGGVQYIEDILRQMPFLSLMPMGNIKLSQAVTYIKAGASAVGIGRDFYQGFTPKEITSRTKEIIKEVKDFSEWMQK
;
A
#
# COMPACT_ATOMS: atom_id res chain seq x y z
N ILE A 1 -6.30 -6.94 0.21
CA ILE A 1 -6.60 -5.67 0.88
C ILE A 1 -6.99 -4.66 -0.18
N LEU A 2 -8.06 -3.91 0.07
CA LEU A 2 -8.48 -2.80 -0.79
C LEU A 2 -8.11 -1.48 -0.13
N GLU A 3 -7.35 -0.63 -0.83
CA GLU A 3 -7.10 0.74 -0.38
C GLU A 3 -8.13 1.68 -1.02
N ILE A 4 -8.84 2.45 -0.18
CA ILE A 4 -9.77 3.50 -0.60
C ILE A 4 -9.22 4.83 -0.12
N ASN A 5 -8.82 5.70 -1.05
CA ASN A 5 -8.32 7.03 -0.73
C ASN A 5 -9.46 7.96 -0.31
N VAL A 6 -9.26 8.71 0.77
CA VAL A 6 -10.28 9.63 1.32
C VAL A 6 -10.11 11.05 0.79
N GLU A 7 -9.98 11.20 -0.52
CA GLU A 7 -9.80 12.50 -1.18
C GLU A 7 -11.03 13.42 -1.06
N ASN A 8 -12.20 12.85 -0.81
CA ASN A 8 -13.43 13.58 -0.55
C ASN A 8 -14.34 12.83 0.43
N PRO A 9 -15.31 13.54 1.09
CA PRO A 9 -16.17 12.95 2.12
C PRO A 9 -17.06 11.78 1.66
N THR A 10 -17.38 11.67 0.38
CA THR A 10 -18.23 10.57 -0.13
C THR A 10 -17.51 9.22 -0.06
N LEU A 11 -16.21 9.20 -0.05
CA LEU A 11 -15.39 7.98 -0.01
C LEU A 11 -15.43 7.28 1.35
N TYR A 12 -15.78 7.98 2.44
CA TYR A 12 -16.04 7.34 3.73
C TYR A 12 -17.26 6.41 3.68
N LYS A 13 -18.30 6.76 2.89
CA LYS A 13 -19.43 5.87 2.65
C LYS A 13 -19.00 4.60 1.89
N ALA A 14 -18.09 4.75 0.93
CA ALA A 14 -17.53 3.60 0.21
C ALA A 14 -16.73 2.69 1.16
N ILE A 15 -15.97 3.24 2.10
CA ILE A 15 -15.29 2.46 3.15
C ILE A 15 -16.33 1.66 3.95
N ALA A 16 -17.42 2.29 4.42
CA ALA A 16 -18.45 1.65 5.22
C ALA A 16 -19.12 0.50 4.46
N GLU A 17 -19.40 0.66 3.17
CA GLU A 17 -19.99 -0.40 2.35
C GLU A 17 -19.01 -1.55 2.07
N VAL A 18 -17.79 -1.24 1.64
CA VAL A 18 -16.80 -2.25 1.25
C VAL A 18 -16.27 -3.02 2.47
N SER A 19 -16.17 -2.38 3.64
CA SER A 19 -15.71 -3.03 4.88
C SER A 19 -16.59 -4.20 5.35
N LYS A 20 -17.83 -4.30 4.84
CA LYS A 20 -18.73 -5.43 5.10
C LYS A 20 -18.27 -6.72 4.40
N PHE A 21 -17.45 -6.62 3.36
CA PHE A 21 -17.07 -7.75 2.50
C PHE A 21 -15.54 -7.94 2.40
N ALA A 22 -14.76 -6.90 2.67
CA ALA A 22 -13.32 -6.93 2.49
C ALA A 22 -12.57 -6.16 3.58
N THR A 23 -11.30 -6.49 3.77
CA THR A 23 -10.40 -5.68 4.60
C THR A 23 -10.04 -4.39 3.86
N VAL A 24 -10.47 -3.26 4.41
CA VAL A 24 -10.25 -1.93 3.84
C VAL A 24 -9.10 -1.23 4.56
N CYS A 25 -8.19 -0.70 3.76
CA CYS A 25 -7.20 0.30 4.13
C CYS A 25 -7.70 1.69 3.70
N ALA A 26 -7.83 2.62 4.61
CA ALA A 26 -8.12 4.01 4.23
C ALA A 26 -6.81 4.70 3.83
N GLY A 27 -6.71 5.07 2.56
CA GLY A 27 -5.55 5.75 1.98
C GLY A 27 -5.68 7.27 1.98
N GLY A 28 -4.55 7.96 1.77
CA GLY A 28 -4.53 9.42 1.69
C GLY A 28 -4.74 10.12 3.04
N ILE A 29 -4.58 9.42 4.14
CA ILE A 29 -4.78 9.97 5.50
C ILE A 29 -3.60 10.86 5.87
N ILE A 30 -3.88 12.13 6.13
CA ILE A 30 -2.87 13.13 6.55
C ILE A 30 -3.23 13.85 7.85
N THR A 31 -4.44 13.64 8.38
CA THR A 31 -4.88 14.22 9.66
C THR A 31 -5.50 13.18 10.58
N SER A 32 -5.47 13.45 11.90
CA SER A 32 -6.12 12.58 12.90
C SER A 32 -7.63 12.49 12.69
N MET A 33 -8.26 13.58 12.29
CA MET A 33 -9.70 13.62 12.01
C MET A 33 -10.07 12.67 10.85
N GLN A 34 -9.27 12.66 9.78
CA GLN A 34 -9.45 11.70 8.69
C GLN A 34 -9.28 10.24 9.16
N ALA A 35 -8.29 10.00 10.00
CA ALA A 35 -8.06 8.66 10.55
C ALA A 35 -9.24 8.19 11.41
N ASP A 36 -9.74 9.03 12.30
CA ASP A 36 -10.86 8.71 13.18
C ASP A 36 -12.13 8.43 12.35
N ALA A 37 -12.48 9.30 11.41
CA ALA A 37 -13.61 9.09 10.50
C ALA A 37 -13.49 7.79 9.69
N ALA A 38 -12.28 7.45 9.22
CA ALA A 38 -12.05 6.21 8.49
C ALA A 38 -12.27 4.97 9.38
N PHE A 39 -11.82 5.00 10.63
CA PHE A 39 -12.05 3.91 11.58
C PHE A 39 -13.53 3.75 11.94
N GLU A 40 -14.25 4.86 12.14
CA GLU A 40 -15.70 4.85 12.37
C GLU A 40 -16.45 4.23 11.19
N CYS A 41 -15.98 4.41 9.97
CA CYS A 41 -16.51 3.79 8.77
C CYS A 41 -16.07 2.34 8.54
N GLY A 42 -15.25 1.77 9.45
CA GLY A 42 -14.89 0.35 9.42
C GLY A 42 -13.53 0.02 8.77
N ALA A 43 -12.70 1.04 8.45
CA ALA A 43 -11.34 0.79 8.00
C ALA A 43 -10.54 0.01 9.08
N LYS A 44 -9.80 -1.01 8.67
CA LYS A 44 -8.99 -1.86 9.56
C LYS A 44 -7.53 -1.43 9.63
N MET A 45 -7.11 -0.55 8.76
CA MET A 45 -5.79 0.05 8.70
C MET A 45 -5.83 1.38 7.97
N ILE A 46 -4.80 2.18 8.10
CA ILE A 46 -4.66 3.43 7.37
C ILE A 46 -3.33 3.50 6.64
N ALA A 47 -3.33 4.21 5.51
CA ALA A 47 -2.13 4.55 4.75
C ALA A 47 -2.04 6.07 4.55
N SER A 48 -0.85 6.61 4.73
CA SER A 48 -0.53 8.01 4.46
C SER A 48 0.41 8.13 3.27
N PRO A 49 0.33 9.19 2.47
CA PRO A 49 1.34 9.47 1.46
C PRO A 49 2.67 9.93 2.06
N ILE A 50 2.69 10.30 3.33
CA ILE A 50 3.84 10.83 4.05
C ILE A 50 4.02 10.15 5.41
N PHE A 51 5.24 10.23 5.97
CA PHE A 51 5.48 9.82 7.34
C PHE A 51 5.07 10.92 8.33
N GLN A 52 4.31 10.54 9.37
CA GLN A 52 3.91 11.44 10.45
C GLN A 52 3.94 10.72 11.81
N MET A 53 4.68 11.26 12.77
CA MET A 53 4.81 10.67 14.11
C MET A 53 3.48 10.67 14.90
N ASN A 54 2.61 11.66 14.68
CA ASN A 54 1.28 11.68 15.30
C ASN A 54 0.41 10.50 14.83
N MET A 55 0.47 10.14 13.55
CA MET A 55 -0.22 8.95 13.03
C MET A 55 0.31 7.66 13.65
N VAL A 56 1.62 7.55 13.85
CA VAL A 56 2.22 6.42 14.57
C VAL A 56 1.64 6.28 15.98
N LYS A 57 1.49 7.39 16.71
CA LYS A 57 0.91 7.39 18.06
C LYS A 57 -0.57 6.97 18.05
N ILE A 58 -1.38 7.56 17.16
CA ILE A 58 -2.81 7.26 17.04
C ILE A 58 -3.02 5.78 16.73
N THR A 59 -2.32 5.25 15.74
CA THR A 59 -2.50 3.87 15.29
C THR A 59 -2.01 2.86 16.32
N LYS A 60 -0.93 3.15 17.03
CA LYS A 60 -0.48 2.35 18.18
C LYS A 60 -1.52 2.30 19.30
N ASN A 61 -2.09 3.43 19.67
CA ASN A 61 -3.13 3.51 20.70
C ASN A 61 -4.38 2.72 20.31
N LYS A 62 -4.76 2.79 19.05
CA LYS A 62 -5.91 2.04 18.50
C LYS A 62 -5.57 0.57 18.15
N ARG A 63 -4.29 0.18 18.20
CA ARG A 63 -3.79 -1.16 17.82
C ARG A 63 -4.16 -1.54 16.40
N VAL A 64 -4.04 -0.59 15.47
CA VAL A 64 -4.31 -0.79 14.05
C VAL A 64 -3.05 -0.59 13.22
N PRO A 65 -2.87 -1.32 12.11
CA PRO A 65 -1.74 -1.15 11.22
C PRO A 65 -1.70 0.24 10.58
N PHE A 66 -0.49 0.77 10.46
CA PHE A 66 -0.21 2.01 9.72
C PHE A 66 0.82 1.76 8.63
N ILE A 67 0.51 2.16 7.40
CA ILE A 67 1.41 2.17 6.26
C ILE A 67 1.85 3.61 6.04
N ALA A 68 3.08 3.92 6.40
CA ALA A 68 3.62 5.28 6.25
C ALA A 68 4.24 5.47 4.86
N GLY A 69 3.99 6.62 4.26
CA GLY A 69 4.57 7.03 2.99
C GLY A 69 6.00 7.53 3.14
N ALA A 70 6.81 7.24 2.13
CA ALA A 70 8.16 7.73 1.94
C ALA A 70 8.42 7.89 0.44
N SER A 71 9.18 8.90 0.05
CA SER A 71 9.66 9.06 -1.33
C SER A 71 11.16 8.78 -1.42
N THR A 72 11.90 8.98 -0.34
CA THR A 72 13.35 8.84 -0.28
C THR A 72 13.80 7.71 0.66
N ALA A 73 15.02 7.23 0.46
CA ALA A 73 15.67 6.25 1.32
C ALA A 73 15.73 6.72 2.78
N ASN A 74 16.01 8.03 3.01
CA ASN A 74 16.06 8.60 4.35
C ASN A 74 14.68 8.59 5.03
N GLU A 75 13.62 8.94 4.33
CA GLU A 75 12.24 8.88 4.87
C GLU A 75 11.85 7.44 5.17
N ALA A 76 12.19 6.49 4.30
CA ALA A 76 11.95 5.07 4.54
C ALA A 76 12.69 4.57 5.79
N TYR A 77 13.94 4.96 5.97
CA TYR A 77 14.71 4.64 7.18
C TYR A 77 14.09 5.23 8.45
N ILE A 78 13.63 6.49 8.41
CA ILE A 78 12.96 7.14 9.55
C ILE A 78 11.65 6.41 9.91
N ALA A 79 10.86 6.01 8.92
CA ALA A 79 9.64 5.24 9.12
C ALA A 79 9.95 3.88 9.77
N TRP A 80 10.95 3.15 9.27
CA TRP A 80 11.39 1.88 9.85
C TRP A 80 11.88 2.06 11.30
N LYS A 81 12.70 3.07 11.58
CA LYS A 81 13.18 3.39 12.93
C LYS A 81 12.02 3.66 13.89
N SER A 82 10.89 4.14 13.39
CA SER A 82 9.65 4.36 14.14
C SER A 82 8.79 3.09 14.29
N ARG A 83 9.33 1.92 13.85
CA ARG A 83 8.69 0.60 13.90
C ARG A 83 7.44 0.51 13.03
N ILE A 84 7.46 1.15 11.87
CA ILE A 84 6.45 0.96 10.83
C ILE A 84 6.73 -0.37 10.13
N PRO A 85 5.76 -1.31 10.10
CA PRO A 85 6.00 -2.66 9.58
C PRO A 85 6.04 -2.71 8.05
N LEU A 86 5.39 -1.78 7.36
CA LEU A 86 5.34 -1.69 5.90
C LEU A 86 5.37 -0.23 5.48
N ILE A 87 6.29 0.10 4.58
CA ILE A 87 6.54 1.48 4.14
C ILE A 87 6.10 1.60 2.68
N LYS A 88 5.16 2.52 2.45
CA LYS A 88 4.65 2.85 1.11
C LYS A 88 5.67 3.75 0.40
N LEU A 89 6.39 3.21 -0.57
CA LEU A 89 7.29 4.03 -1.40
C LEU A 89 6.47 4.67 -2.53
N TYR A 90 6.28 6.00 -2.47
CA TYR A 90 5.40 6.75 -3.35
C TYR A 90 5.99 8.11 -3.75
N PRO A 91 5.90 8.50 -5.01
CA PRO A 91 5.41 7.76 -6.18
C PRO A 91 6.51 6.90 -6.81
N ALA A 92 6.42 5.56 -6.74
CA ALA A 92 7.50 4.65 -7.07
C ALA A 92 7.99 4.75 -8.52
N ASP A 93 7.08 4.80 -9.49
CA ASP A 93 7.43 4.89 -10.92
C ASP A 93 8.24 6.16 -11.22
N ALA A 94 7.81 7.31 -10.71
CA ALA A 94 8.48 8.59 -10.92
C ALA A 94 9.86 8.68 -10.22
N MET A 95 10.09 7.87 -9.19
CA MET A 95 11.35 7.83 -8.45
C MET A 95 12.40 6.88 -9.07
N GLY A 96 12.06 6.18 -10.14
CA GLY A 96 12.96 5.25 -10.83
C GLY A 96 12.47 3.80 -10.88
N GLY A 97 11.24 3.55 -10.43
CA GLY A 97 10.58 2.26 -10.59
C GLY A 97 11.28 1.11 -9.88
N VAL A 98 11.39 -0.01 -10.57
CA VAL A 98 11.98 -1.26 -10.05
C VAL A 98 13.42 -1.06 -9.59
N GLN A 99 14.23 -0.36 -10.38
CA GLN A 99 15.64 -0.11 -10.06
C GLN A 99 15.79 0.65 -8.74
N TYR A 100 14.91 1.59 -8.46
CA TYR A 100 14.95 2.35 -7.21
C TYR A 100 14.67 1.48 -5.99
N ILE A 101 13.76 0.50 -6.11
CA ILE A 101 13.52 -0.48 -5.04
C ILE A 101 14.77 -1.32 -4.78
N GLU A 102 15.40 -1.84 -5.84
CA GLU A 102 16.62 -2.65 -5.74
C GLU A 102 17.75 -1.85 -5.09
N ASP A 103 17.94 -0.58 -5.48
CA ASP A 103 19.00 0.27 -4.95
C ASP A 103 18.80 0.56 -3.45
N ILE A 104 17.59 0.82 -3.01
CA ILE A 104 17.28 1.02 -1.58
C ILE A 104 17.51 -0.28 -0.82
N LEU A 105 16.95 -1.40 -1.28
CA LEU A 105 17.02 -2.67 -0.56
C LEU A 105 18.41 -3.28 -0.56
N ARG A 106 19.26 -2.98 -1.54
CA ARG A 106 20.67 -3.38 -1.54
C ARG A 106 21.42 -2.79 -0.35
N GLN A 107 21.11 -1.54 0.02
CA GLN A 107 21.75 -0.86 1.16
C GLN A 107 21.02 -1.13 2.48
N MET A 108 19.72 -1.34 2.44
CA MET A 108 18.85 -1.48 3.60
C MET A 108 17.89 -2.68 3.43
N PRO A 109 18.42 -3.93 3.40
CA PRO A 109 17.63 -5.14 3.14
C PRO A 109 16.61 -5.46 4.24
N PHE A 110 16.69 -4.78 5.38
CA PHE A 110 15.75 -4.90 6.49
C PHE A 110 14.45 -4.10 6.31
N LEU A 111 14.35 -3.26 5.26
CA LEU A 111 13.13 -2.49 4.99
C LEU A 111 12.07 -3.38 4.32
N SER A 112 10.84 -3.27 4.80
CA SER A 112 9.67 -3.81 4.11
C SER A 112 9.02 -2.71 3.29
N LEU A 113 9.22 -2.74 1.98
CA LEU A 113 8.75 -1.71 1.06
C LEU A 113 7.52 -2.18 0.29
N MET A 114 6.57 -1.25 0.11
CA MET A 114 5.40 -1.38 -0.77
C MET A 114 5.44 -0.25 -1.81
N PRO A 115 6.05 -0.46 -2.98
CA PRO A 115 5.99 0.51 -4.06
C PRO A 115 4.55 0.72 -4.52
N MET A 116 4.20 1.99 -4.75
CA MET A 116 2.91 2.42 -5.27
C MET A 116 3.07 3.71 -6.08
N GLY A 117 2.17 3.94 -7.02
CA GLY A 117 2.16 5.13 -7.88
C GLY A 117 2.54 4.79 -9.32
N ASN A 118 1.55 4.87 -10.20
CA ASN A 118 1.64 4.63 -11.64
C ASN A 118 2.20 3.25 -12.05
N ILE A 119 2.09 2.25 -11.17
CA ILE A 119 2.56 0.89 -11.45
C ILE A 119 1.48 0.15 -12.23
N LYS A 120 1.88 -0.50 -13.34
CA LYS A 120 1.02 -1.36 -14.14
C LYS A 120 0.86 -2.72 -13.47
N LEU A 121 -0.31 -3.34 -13.62
CA LEU A 121 -0.58 -4.66 -13.06
C LEU A 121 0.45 -5.71 -13.53
N SER A 122 0.83 -5.67 -14.80
CA SER A 122 1.85 -6.55 -15.39
C SER A 122 3.26 -6.40 -14.79
N GLN A 123 3.52 -5.33 -14.07
CA GLN A 123 4.81 -5.09 -13.41
C GLN A 123 4.83 -5.60 -11.94
N ALA A 124 3.68 -6.04 -11.40
CA ALA A 124 3.58 -6.41 -9.99
C ALA A 124 4.61 -7.46 -9.57
N VAL A 125 4.72 -8.56 -10.34
CA VAL A 125 5.69 -9.63 -10.06
C VAL A 125 7.14 -9.13 -10.19
N THR A 126 7.42 -8.20 -11.11
CA THR A 126 8.76 -7.62 -11.27
C THR A 126 9.18 -6.84 -10.02
N TYR A 127 8.27 -6.06 -9.43
CA TYR A 127 8.53 -5.37 -8.16
C TYR A 127 8.75 -6.35 -6.99
N ILE A 128 7.98 -7.44 -6.94
CA ILE A 128 8.19 -8.48 -5.91
C ILE A 128 9.57 -9.15 -6.09
N LYS A 129 9.97 -9.45 -7.34
CA LYS A 129 11.32 -9.97 -7.64
C LYS A 129 12.44 -9.02 -7.22
N ALA A 130 12.21 -7.73 -7.29
CA ALA A 130 13.14 -6.69 -6.81
C ALA A 130 13.21 -6.59 -5.28
N GLY A 131 12.46 -7.41 -4.55
CA GLY A 131 12.46 -7.47 -3.09
C GLY A 131 11.32 -6.69 -2.41
N ALA A 132 10.37 -6.12 -3.15
CA ALA A 132 9.21 -5.48 -2.54
C ALA A 132 8.38 -6.49 -1.74
N SER A 133 7.99 -6.12 -0.51
CA SER A 133 7.15 -6.96 0.37
C SER A 133 5.68 -6.98 -0.05
N ALA A 134 5.24 -5.97 -0.78
CA ALA A 134 3.92 -5.85 -1.38
C ALA A 134 3.98 -4.85 -2.54
N VAL A 135 2.94 -4.80 -3.36
CA VAL A 135 2.83 -3.81 -4.46
C VAL A 135 1.43 -3.19 -4.44
N GLY A 136 1.36 -1.87 -4.53
CA GLY A 136 0.10 -1.14 -4.63
C GLY A 136 -0.23 -0.80 -6.09
N ILE A 137 -1.29 -1.40 -6.63
CA ILE A 137 -1.77 -1.13 -8.00
C ILE A 137 -3.00 -0.23 -7.92
N GLY A 138 -2.93 0.90 -8.57
CA GLY A 138 -4.02 1.89 -8.60
C GLY A 138 -4.84 1.82 -9.88
N ARG A 139 -4.91 2.94 -10.60
CA ARG A 139 -5.79 3.12 -11.77
C ARG A 139 -5.66 2.05 -12.85
N ASP A 140 -4.45 1.56 -13.12
CA ASP A 140 -4.23 0.49 -14.10
C ASP A 140 -5.00 -0.81 -13.77
N PHE A 141 -5.36 -1.01 -12.52
CA PHE A 141 -6.12 -2.17 -12.09
C PHE A 141 -7.59 -2.13 -12.53
N TYR A 142 -8.23 -0.95 -12.44
CA TYR A 142 -9.69 -0.84 -12.58
C TYR A 142 -10.14 0.14 -13.67
N GLN A 143 -9.32 1.12 -14.07
CA GLN A 143 -9.77 2.17 -14.99
C GLN A 143 -9.98 1.62 -16.40
N GLY A 144 -11.20 1.77 -16.92
CA GLY A 144 -11.58 1.31 -18.26
C GLY A 144 -11.99 -0.16 -18.33
N PHE A 145 -12.04 -0.88 -17.21
CA PHE A 145 -12.41 -2.28 -17.15
C PHE A 145 -13.79 -2.50 -16.51
N THR A 146 -14.52 -3.48 -17.02
CA THR A 146 -15.77 -3.96 -16.44
C THR A 146 -15.50 -4.74 -15.14
N PRO A 147 -16.49 -4.90 -14.24
CA PRO A 147 -16.34 -5.72 -13.02
C PRO A 147 -15.90 -7.17 -13.31
N LYS A 148 -16.32 -7.75 -14.43
CA LYS A 148 -15.94 -9.11 -14.83
C LYS A 148 -14.45 -9.17 -15.21
N GLU A 149 -13.98 -8.20 -15.96
CA GLU A 149 -12.55 -8.10 -16.32
C GLU A 149 -11.68 -7.84 -15.10
N ILE A 150 -12.10 -6.95 -14.18
CA ILE A 150 -11.39 -6.72 -12.91
C ILE A 150 -11.29 -8.03 -12.12
N THR A 151 -12.35 -8.84 -12.09
CA THR A 151 -12.35 -10.15 -11.42
C THR A 151 -11.34 -11.12 -12.05
N SER A 152 -11.29 -11.20 -13.39
CA SER A 152 -10.32 -12.04 -14.11
C SER A 152 -8.88 -11.59 -13.81
N ARG A 153 -8.60 -10.31 -14.00
CA ARG A 153 -7.30 -9.70 -13.72
C ARG A 153 -6.82 -9.95 -12.28
N THR A 154 -7.74 -9.88 -11.32
CA THR A 154 -7.44 -10.18 -9.91
C THR A 154 -7.00 -11.63 -9.73
N LYS A 155 -7.73 -12.58 -10.33
CA LYS A 155 -7.39 -14.01 -10.22
C LYS A 155 -6.04 -14.32 -10.86
N GLU A 156 -5.77 -13.74 -12.02
CA GLU A 156 -4.51 -13.92 -12.75
C GLU A 156 -3.32 -13.42 -11.93
N ILE A 157 -3.36 -12.18 -11.46
CA ILE A 157 -2.23 -11.63 -10.69
C ILE A 157 -2.02 -12.34 -9.35
N ILE A 158 -3.10 -12.75 -8.67
CA ILE A 158 -2.97 -13.54 -7.43
C ILE A 158 -2.27 -14.87 -7.72
N LYS A 159 -2.61 -15.52 -8.84
CA LYS A 159 -1.96 -16.76 -9.25
C LYS A 159 -0.47 -16.53 -9.53
N GLU A 160 -0.12 -15.54 -10.35
CA GLU A 160 1.27 -15.22 -10.69
C GLU A 160 2.13 -14.94 -9.44
N VAL A 161 1.61 -14.15 -8.50
CA VAL A 161 2.32 -13.84 -7.25
C VAL A 161 2.48 -15.07 -6.37
N LYS A 162 1.49 -15.96 -6.30
CA LYS A 162 1.58 -17.22 -5.56
C LYS A 162 2.60 -18.16 -6.18
N ASP A 163 2.51 -18.38 -7.48
CA ASP A 163 3.44 -19.25 -8.22
C ASP A 163 4.90 -18.80 -8.01
N PHE A 164 5.14 -17.49 -8.03
CA PHE A 164 6.46 -16.93 -7.73
C PHE A 164 6.87 -17.15 -6.27
N SER A 165 5.98 -16.92 -5.30
CA SER A 165 6.27 -17.11 -3.88
C SER A 165 6.61 -18.56 -3.55
N GLU A 166 5.93 -19.52 -4.17
CA GLU A 166 6.21 -20.96 -4.02
C GLU A 166 7.56 -21.35 -4.65
N TRP A 167 7.92 -20.72 -5.77
CA TRP A 167 9.22 -20.94 -6.39
C TRP A 167 10.39 -20.45 -5.51
N MET A 168 10.21 -19.32 -4.82
CA MET A 168 11.22 -18.75 -3.91
C MET A 168 11.47 -19.58 -2.64
N GLN A 169 10.55 -20.48 -2.29
CA GLN A 169 10.67 -21.37 -1.10
C GLN A 169 11.33 -22.71 -1.40
N LYS A 170 11.62 -23.00 -2.67
CA LYS A 170 12.31 -24.22 -3.14
C LYS A 170 13.80 -24.01 -3.27
#